data_fefd861e028883d3db7d6300cd9db703
#
_entry.id   fefd861e028883d3db7d6300cd9db703
#
_cell.length_a   1.000
_cell.length_b   1.000
_cell.length_c   1.000
_cell.angle_alpha   90.00
_cell.angle_beta   90.00
_cell.angle_gamma   90.00
#
_symmetry.space_group_name_H-M   'P 1'
#
loop_
_entity.id
_entity.type
_entity.pdbx_description
1 polymer ?
#
loop_
_entity_poly.entity_id
_entity_poly.type
_entity_poly.pdbx_seq_one_letter_code
_entity_poly.pdbx_strand_id
1 'polypeptide(L)'
;MTKSIKSGKYDVFSLVFFVHTVFVHIFFFTNFVCQSTMTNKAFQILSWLRHALTATNTHGHGIHSPRLFNIVQNVIDNPYPYYAFRDLERYRQVLLNDTTELNITDYGTGKSGRRTVAQVARTSLADKKQAQFIARLTADLQPENILELGTSLGLTTAYMATACGSARLVTMEGCANIAARAQKTLDTFKCSNTTIIVGDIDSTLQKTLDSTGSIDLLYIDANHTAEALCRYFDRCADKMSAKGIAIIDDIYWSEDMNSGWQQLTRHPKVTASFDLYRCGLLLTDPNLPRRTYKIRL
;
A
#
# COMPACT_ATOMS: atom_id res chain seq x y z
N MET A 1 -14.35 -51.32 37.12
CA MET A 1 -13.91 -51.24 35.71
C MET A 1 -13.57 -49.81 35.41
N THR A 2 -12.34 -49.42 35.58
CA THR A 2 -11.82 -48.06 35.36
C THR A 2 -11.05 -48.05 34.05
N LYS A 3 -11.59 -47.36 33.02
CA LYS A 3 -10.89 -47.13 31.76
C LYS A 3 -9.89 -45.99 31.90
N SER A 4 -8.61 -46.34 31.80
CA SER A 4 -7.49 -45.39 31.74
C SER A 4 -7.51 -44.66 30.37
N ILE A 5 -7.57 -43.35 30.42
CA ILE A 5 -7.37 -42.48 29.26
C ILE A 5 -5.86 -42.25 29.10
N LYS A 6 -5.24 -42.82 28.08
CA LYS A 6 -3.84 -42.52 27.70
C LYS A 6 -3.77 -41.14 27.09
N SER A 7 -3.14 -40.19 27.77
CA SER A 7 -2.75 -38.88 27.21
C SER A 7 -1.56 -39.12 26.28
N GLY A 8 -1.78 -38.87 24.97
CA GLY A 8 -0.69 -38.82 23.99
C GLY A 8 0.18 -37.58 24.26
N LYS A 9 1.32 -37.76 24.88
CA LYS A 9 2.41 -36.77 24.90
C LYS A 9 3.01 -36.74 23.48
N TYR A 10 2.67 -35.74 22.68
CA TYR A 10 3.51 -35.40 21.55
C TYR A 10 4.81 -34.82 22.07
N ASP A 11 5.90 -35.52 21.79
CA ASP A 11 7.24 -35.17 22.25
C ASP A 11 7.64 -33.81 21.60
N VAL A 12 7.93 -32.82 22.44
CA VAL A 12 8.38 -31.48 22.04
C VAL A 12 9.59 -31.57 21.11
N PHE A 13 10.42 -32.60 21.27
CA PHE A 13 11.55 -32.91 20.40
C PHE A 13 11.11 -33.25 18.97
N SER A 14 10.05 -34.01 18.78
CA SER A 14 9.51 -34.36 17.46
C SER A 14 8.94 -33.14 16.74
N LEU A 15 8.31 -32.22 17.48
CA LEU A 15 7.78 -30.96 16.90
C LEU A 15 8.91 -30.01 16.50
N VAL A 16 9.95 -29.87 17.32
CA VAL A 16 11.14 -29.05 17.03
C VAL A 16 11.90 -29.65 15.84
N PHE A 17 12.05 -30.97 15.76
CA PHE A 17 12.72 -31.64 14.64
C PHE A 17 11.92 -31.49 13.33
N PHE A 18 10.60 -31.62 13.39
CA PHE A 18 9.72 -31.39 12.24
C PHE A 18 9.78 -29.96 11.75
N VAL A 19 9.72 -28.98 12.65
CA VAL A 19 9.85 -27.54 12.31
C VAL A 19 11.24 -27.25 11.72
N HIS A 20 12.31 -27.83 12.31
CA HIS A 20 13.67 -27.64 11.79
C HIS A 20 13.85 -28.30 10.41
N THR A 21 13.30 -29.49 10.19
CA THR A 21 13.37 -30.19 8.90
C THR A 21 12.57 -29.46 7.81
N VAL A 22 11.39 -28.96 8.14
CA VAL A 22 10.58 -28.11 7.24
C VAL A 22 11.32 -26.80 6.94
N PHE A 23 11.96 -26.18 7.93
CA PHE A 23 12.72 -24.94 7.74
C PHE A 23 13.96 -25.15 6.85
N VAL A 24 14.69 -26.26 7.06
CA VAL A 24 15.85 -26.63 6.24
C VAL A 24 15.43 -26.95 4.80
N HIS A 25 14.33 -27.67 4.60
CA HIS A 25 13.81 -27.97 3.25
C HIS A 25 13.30 -26.71 2.54
N ILE A 26 12.61 -25.79 3.24
CA ILE A 26 12.22 -24.51 2.68
C ILE A 26 13.45 -23.67 2.35
N PHE A 27 14.47 -23.65 3.21
CA PHE A 27 15.72 -22.91 2.97
C PHE A 27 16.53 -23.47 1.78
N PHE A 28 16.62 -24.81 1.65
CA PHE A 28 17.25 -25.44 0.49
C PHE A 28 16.43 -25.28 -0.79
N PHE A 29 15.10 -25.37 -0.70
CA PHE A 29 14.22 -25.17 -1.85
C PHE A 29 14.28 -23.71 -2.36
N THR A 30 14.36 -22.72 -1.48
CA THR A 30 14.52 -21.31 -1.85
C THR A 30 15.88 -21.01 -2.48
N ASN A 31 16.96 -21.70 -2.09
CA ASN A 31 18.28 -21.53 -2.71
C ASN A 31 18.44 -22.30 -4.02
N PHE A 32 17.73 -23.40 -4.22
CA PHE A 32 17.80 -24.20 -5.46
C PHE A 32 16.92 -23.62 -6.59
N VAL A 33 15.87 -22.86 -6.26
CA VAL A 33 14.97 -22.18 -7.24
C VAL A 33 15.57 -20.87 -7.76
N CYS A 34 16.72 -20.44 -7.26
CA CYS A 34 17.35 -19.14 -7.56
C CYS A 34 17.98 -19.01 -8.97
N GLN A 35 17.62 -19.85 -9.96
CA GLN A 35 18.08 -19.69 -11.35
C GLN A 35 16.97 -19.79 -12.43
N SER A 36 15.71 -19.92 -12.05
CA SER A 36 14.59 -19.74 -12.98
C SER A 36 13.79 -18.53 -12.58
N THR A 37 13.50 -17.63 -13.52
CA THR A 37 12.58 -16.49 -13.30
C THR A 37 11.27 -16.99 -12.69
N MET A 38 11.11 -16.80 -11.39
CA MET A 38 9.86 -17.16 -10.70
C MET A 38 8.71 -16.36 -11.31
N THR A 39 7.57 -16.99 -11.51
CA THR A 39 6.37 -16.24 -11.87
C THR A 39 6.01 -15.29 -10.71
N ASN A 40 5.50 -14.09 -11.01
CA ASN A 40 5.10 -13.13 -9.97
C ASN A 40 4.20 -13.74 -8.90
N LYS A 41 3.33 -14.68 -9.26
CA LYS A 41 2.47 -15.39 -8.29
C LYS A 41 3.24 -16.26 -7.30
N ALA A 42 4.25 -16.98 -7.76
CA ALA A 42 5.10 -17.80 -6.88
C ALA A 42 5.88 -16.90 -5.91
N PHE A 43 6.44 -15.80 -6.41
CA PHE A 43 7.10 -14.79 -5.60
C PHE A 43 6.16 -14.22 -4.53
N GLN A 44 4.95 -13.82 -4.90
CA GLN A 44 3.95 -13.27 -3.96
C GLN A 44 3.60 -14.28 -2.84
N ILE A 45 3.37 -15.54 -3.18
CA ILE A 45 3.05 -16.59 -2.18
C ILE A 45 4.21 -16.80 -1.21
N LEU A 46 5.44 -16.94 -1.71
CA LEU A 46 6.62 -17.16 -0.88
C LEU A 46 6.93 -15.93 -0.01
N SER A 47 6.80 -14.74 -0.56
CA SER A 47 6.98 -13.48 0.15
C SER A 47 5.93 -13.30 1.25
N TRP A 48 4.66 -13.69 0.98
CA TRP A 48 3.61 -13.66 2.00
C TRP A 48 3.91 -14.61 3.16
N LEU A 49 4.30 -15.85 2.87
CA LEU A 49 4.70 -16.82 3.91
C LEU A 49 5.88 -16.28 4.73
N ARG A 50 6.91 -15.78 4.06
CA ARG A 50 8.07 -15.19 4.73
C ARG A 50 7.68 -13.98 5.58
N HIS A 51 6.86 -13.06 5.04
CA HIS A 51 6.37 -11.91 5.81
C HIS A 51 5.57 -12.36 7.02
N ALA A 52 4.64 -13.30 6.86
CA ALA A 52 3.83 -13.83 7.96
C ALA A 52 4.68 -14.44 9.10
N LEU A 53 5.81 -15.08 8.77
CA LEU A 53 6.74 -15.65 9.75
C LEU A 53 7.66 -14.61 10.39
N THR A 54 7.99 -13.52 9.67
CA THR A 54 8.98 -12.52 10.12
C THR A 54 8.35 -11.21 10.62
N ALA A 55 7.02 -11.06 10.58
CA ALA A 55 6.31 -9.88 11.07
C ALA A 55 6.23 -9.89 12.60
N THR A 56 7.36 -9.61 13.25
CA THR A 56 7.54 -9.68 14.72
C THR A 56 7.08 -8.41 15.44
N ASN A 57 6.84 -7.32 14.71
CA ASN A 57 6.44 -6.03 15.27
C ASN A 57 4.91 -5.82 15.32
N THR A 58 4.13 -6.84 14.98
CA THR A 58 2.66 -6.82 15.08
C THR A 58 2.23 -6.42 16.50
N HIS A 59 1.18 -5.60 16.60
CA HIS A 59 0.71 -4.98 17.85
C HIS A 59 1.75 -4.09 18.56
N GLY A 60 2.73 -3.56 17.83
CA GLY A 60 3.73 -2.64 18.37
C GLY A 60 4.88 -3.30 19.13
N HIS A 61 5.03 -4.61 19.08
CA HIS A 61 6.15 -5.29 19.75
C HIS A 61 7.50 -4.75 19.27
N GLY A 62 8.35 -4.35 20.24
CA GLY A 62 9.68 -3.82 19.97
C GLY A 62 9.70 -2.43 19.30
N ILE A 63 8.59 -1.70 19.33
CA ILE A 63 8.49 -0.31 18.88
C ILE A 63 8.51 0.61 20.11
N HIS A 64 9.63 1.33 20.28
CA HIS A 64 9.84 2.20 21.45
C HIS A 64 9.52 3.69 21.18
N SER A 65 9.41 4.09 19.91
CA SER A 65 9.02 5.47 19.58
C SER A 65 7.51 5.65 19.81
N PRO A 66 7.09 6.63 20.63
CA PRO A 66 5.66 6.91 20.88
C PRO A 66 4.89 7.18 19.58
N ARG A 67 5.48 7.93 18.65
CA ARG A 67 4.85 8.23 17.35
C ARG A 67 4.59 6.95 16.54
N LEU A 68 5.60 6.09 16.42
CA LEU A 68 5.46 4.84 15.67
C LEU A 68 4.48 3.88 16.36
N PHE A 69 4.52 3.82 17.67
CA PHE A 69 3.60 3.00 18.45
C PHE A 69 2.14 3.47 18.30
N ASN A 70 1.91 4.79 18.29
CA ASN A 70 0.58 5.37 18.06
C ASN A 70 0.05 5.03 16.66
N ILE A 71 0.90 5.08 15.62
CA ILE A 71 0.48 4.65 14.27
C ILE A 71 0.03 3.18 14.30
N VAL A 72 0.73 2.29 15.01
CA VAL A 72 0.31 0.90 15.10
C VAL A 72 -1.03 0.77 15.81
N GLN A 73 -1.18 1.36 16.98
CA GLN A 73 -2.38 1.19 17.81
C GLN A 73 -3.62 1.89 17.23
N ASN A 74 -3.45 3.12 16.75
CA ASN A 74 -4.58 3.96 16.34
C ASN A 74 -4.97 3.75 14.87
N VAL A 75 -4.04 3.29 14.04
CA VAL A 75 -4.24 3.21 12.59
C VAL A 75 -4.23 1.77 12.10
N ILE A 76 -3.15 1.01 12.38
CA ILE A 76 -2.97 -0.35 11.85
C ILE A 76 -3.89 -1.34 12.56
N ASP A 77 -3.82 -1.39 13.88
CA ASP A 77 -4.58 -2.33 14.72
C ASP A 77 -6.00 -1.87 15.05
N ASN A 78 -6.38 -0.67 14.60
CA ASN A 78 -7.69 -0.11 14.91
C ASN A 78 -8.81 -0.85 14.15
N PRO A 79 -9.71 -1.58 14.85
CA PRO A 79 -10.78 -2.35 14.22
C PRO A 79 -12.01 -1.51 13.89
N TYR A 80 -12.08 -0.27 14.37
CA TYR A 80 -13.31 0.53 14.28
C TYR A 80 -13.52 1.10 12.88
N PRO A 81 -14.69 0.82 12.26
CA PRO A 81 -15.05 1.42 10.99
C PRO A 81 -15.57 2.86 11.21
N TYR A 82 -15.15 3.78 10.34
CA TYR A 82 -15.79 5.10 10.27
C TYR A 82 -17.11 5.02 9.50
N TYR A 83 -18.05 5.90 9.81
CA TYR A 83 -19.38 5.92 9.15
C TYR A 83 -19.26 6.03 7.62
N ALA A 84 -18.33 6.83 7.13
CA ALA A 84 -18.07 7.00 5.70
C ALA A 84 -17.71 5.68 4.98
N PHE A 85 -17.09 4.72 5.67
CA PHE A 85 -16.66 3.46 5.07
C PHE A 85 -17.79 2.64 4.50
N ARG A 86 -18.98 2.69 5.12
CA ARG A 86 -20.16 1.95 4.66
C ARG A 86 -20.58 2.39 3.25
N ASP A 87 -20.61 3.68 3.00
CA ASP A 87 -21.08 4.22 1.73
C ASP A 87 -20.01 4.09 0.64
N LEU A 88 -18.73 4.24 0.98
CA LEU A 88 -17.59 3.96 0.10
C LEU A 88 -17.56 2.48 -0.32
N GLU A 89 -17.83 1.54 0.60
CA GLU A 89 -17.88 0.11 0.27
C GLU A 89 -19.14 -0.26 -0.55
N ARG A 90 -20.27 0.40 -0.34
CA ARG A 90 -21.43 0.26 -1.24
C ARG A 90 -21.08 0.72 -2.65
N TYR A 91 -20.37 1.83 -2.76
CA TYR A 91 -19.93 2.34 -4.06
C TYR A 91 -18.89 1.44 -4.73
N ARG A 92 -18.01 0.80 -3.95
CA ARG A 92 -17.14 -0.27 -4.46
C ARG A 92 -17.95 -1.34 -5.20
N GLN A 93 -19.09 -1.77 -4.64
CA GLN A 93 -19.95 -2.75 -5.31
C GLN A 93 -20.58 -2.19 -6.60
N VAL A 94 -20.91 -0.89 -6.64
CA VAL A 94 -21.35 -0.24 -7.88
C VAL A 94 -20.26 -0.33 -8.94
N LEU A 95 -19.01 0.02 -8.61
CA LEU A 95 -17.88 -0.07 -9.53
C LEU A 95 -17.60 -1.51 -10.02
N LEU A 96 -17.68 -2.48 -9.12
CA LEU A 96 -17.45 -3.90 -9.44
C LEU A 96 -18.53 -4.51 -10.35
N ASN A 97 -19.70 -3.88 -10.45
CA ASN A 97 -20.81 -4.32 -11.30
C ASN A 97 -21.05 -3.39 -12.49
N ASP A 98 -20.28 -2.32 -12.66
CA ASP A 98 -20.44 -1.36 -13.75
C ASP A 98 -19.84 -1.92 -15.05
N THR A 99 -20.72 -2.24 -16.02
CA THR A 99 -20.35 -2.79 -17.33
C THR A 99 -20.02 -1.75 -18.37
N THR A 100 -20.00 -0.46 -18.01
CA THR A 100 -19.63 0.63 -18.93
C THR A 100 -18.24 0.41 -19.49
N GLU A 101 -18.09 0.43 -20.80
CA GLU A 101 -16.80 0.29 -21.46
C GLU A 101 -16.01 1.61 -21.43
N LEU A 102 -14.73 1.49 -21.15
CA LEU A 102 -13.75 2.57 -21.22
C LEU A 102 -12.65 2.22 -22.22
N ASN A 103 -12.27 3.19 -23.05
CA ASN A 103 -11.04 3.11 -23.83
C ASN A 103 -9.87 3.52 -22.91
N ILE A 104 -8.98 2.60 -22.59
CA ILE A 104 -7.88 2.82 -21.66
C ILE A 104 -6.59 3.03 -22.43
N THR A 105 -5.88 4.10 -22.09
CA THR A 105 -4.48 4.34 -22.46
C THR A 105 -3.65 4.03 -21.20
N ASP A 106 -2.87 2.96 -21.26
CA ASP A 106 -2.05 2.53 -20.11
C ASP A 106 -0.59 2.95 -20.35
N TYR A 107 -0.12 3.92 -19.57
CA TYR A 107 1.25 4.44 -19.64
C TYR A 107 2.24 3.58 -18.84
N GLY A 108 1.77 2.77 -17.89
CA GLY A 108 2.61 1.92 -17.05
C GLY A 108 2.98 0.60 -17.75
N THR A 109 1.96 -0.20 -18.12
CA THR A 109 2.19 -1.51 -18.76
C THR A 109 2.19 -1.45 -20.29
N GLY A 110 1.79 -0.31 -20.89
CA GLY A 110 1.65 -0.13 -22.33
C GLY A 110 0.48 -0.90 -22.96
N LYS A 111 -0.34 -1.57 -22.16
CA LYS A 111 -1.47 -2.40 -22.63
C LYS A 111 -2.74 -1.56 -22.73
N SER A 112 -2.81 -0.72 -23.75
CA SER A 112 -4.02 0.04 -24.07
C SER A 112 -5.11 -0.86 -24.65
N GLY A 113 -6.38 -0.52 -24.43
CA GLY A 113 -7.51 -1.29 -24.96
C GLY A 113 -8.84 -0.97 -24.31
N ARG A 114 -9.88 -1.70 -24.70
CA ARG A 114 -11.21 -1.57 -24.09
C ARG A 114 -11.32 -2.46 -22.87
N ARG A 115 -11.80 -1.90 -21.78
CA ARG A 115 -12.14 -2.63 -20.54
C ARG A 115 -13.41 -2.03 -19.95
N THR A 116 -14.20 -2.86 -19.28
CA THR A 116 -15.31 -2.33 -18.48
C THR A 116 -14.80 -1.74 -17.16
N VAL A 117 -15.55 -0.81 -16.59
CA VAL A 117 -15.28 -0.26 -15.26
C VAL A 117 -15.12 -1.39 -14.25
N ALA A 118 -15.98 -2.43 -14.31
CA ALA A 118 -15.88 -3.61 -13.45
C ALA A 118 -14.55 -4.37 -13.60
N GLN A 119 -14.02 -4.48 -14.81
CA GLN A 119 -12.71 -5.10 -15.04
C GLN A 119 -11.57 -4.28 -14.45
N VAL A 120 -11.62 -2.96 -14.61
CA VAL A 120 -10.65 -2.06 -13.97
C VAL A 120 -10.77 -2.18 -12.45
N ALA A 121 -11.99 -2.10 -11.90
CA ALA A 121 -12.23 -2.19 -10.46
C ALA A 121 -11.66 -3.45 -9.81
N ARG A 122 -11.78 -4.61 -10.50
CA ARG A 122 -11.26 -5.90 -9.97
C ARG A 122 -9.74 -5.96 -9.92
N THR A 123 -9.05 -5.16 -10.71
CA THR A 123 -7.58 -5.21 -10.83
C THR A 123 -6.86 -4.05 -10.17
N SER A 124 -7.54 -2.91 -9.95
CA SER A 124 -6.89 -1.68 -9.49
C SER A 124 -7.45 -1.08 -8.21
N LEU A 125 -8.54 -1.63 -7.65
CA LEU A 125 -9.02 -1.11 -6.37
C LEU A 125 -8.24 -1.73 -5.22
N ALA A 126 -7.64 -0.92 -4.37
CA ALA A 126 -7.12 -1.36 -3.09
C ALA A 126 -8.18 -2.17 -2.33
N ASP A 127 -7.78 -3.24 -1.66
CA ASP A 127 -8.76 -4.02 -0.89
C ASP A 127 -9.39 -3.20 0.26
N LYS A 128 -10.49 -3.72 0.79
CA LYS A 128 -11.26 -3.01 1.83
C LYS A 128 -10.41 -2.65 3.05
N LYS A 129 -9.58 -3.58 3.55
CA LYS A 129 -8.75 -3.35 4.74
C LYS A 129 -7.70 -2.28 4.48
N GLN A 130 -7.06 -2.34 3.32
CA GLN A 130 -6.04 -1.39 2.92
C GLN A 130 -6.64 0.01 2.71
N ALA A 131 -7.75 0.15 1.99
CA ALA A 131 -8.41 1.44 1.79
C ALA A 131 -8.85 2.07 3.12
N GLN A 132 -9.40 1.28 4.04
CA GLN A 132 -9.76 1.74 5.38
C GLN A 132 -8.55 2.10 6.25
N PHE A 133 -7.44 1.37 6.10
CA PHE A 133 -6.18 1.71 6.73
C PHE A 133 -5.66 3.07 6.23
N ILE A 134 -5.65 3.29 4.92
CA ILE A 134 -5.23 4.57 4.30
C ILE A 134 -6.09 5.73 4.83
N ALA A 135 -7.40 5.56 4.91
CA ALA A 135 -8.30 6.56 5.46
C ALA A 135 -8.02 6.86 6.95
N ARG A 136 -7.79 5.82 7.77
CA ARG A 136 -7.43 6.01 9.19
C ARG A 136 -6.09 6.74 9.34
N LEU A 137 -5.10 6.39 8.52
CA LEU A 137 -3.81 7.08 8.52
C LEU A 137 -3.98 8.56 8.12
N THR A 138 -4.79 8.84 7.11
CA THR A 138 -5.09 10.21 6.69
C THR A 138 -5.78 10.98 7.81
N ALA A 139 -6.76 10.37 8.50
CA ALA A 139 -7.46 11.00 9.61
C ALA A 139 -6.57 11.22 10.84
N ASP A 140 -5.64 10.30 11.14
CA ASP A 140 -4.69 10.43 12.26
C ASP A 140 -3.61 11.49 11.97
N LEU A 141 -3.11 11.52 10.73
CA LEU A 141 -2.07 12.44 10.30
C LEU A 141 -2.57 13.89 10.17
N GLN A 142 -3.86 14.10 9.80
CA GLN A 142 -4.44 15.41 9.49
C GLN A 142 -3.56 16.24 8.53
N PRO A 143 -3.24 15.70 7.33
CA PRO A 143 -2.34 16.37 6.40
C PRO A 143 -2.94 17.67 5.86
N GLU A 144 -2.11 18.68 5.61
CA GLU A 144 -2.51 19.86 4.84
C GLU A 144 -2.50 19.57 3.35
N ASN A 145 -1.48 18.83 2.87
CA ASN A 145 -1.31 18.50 1.46
C ASN A 145 -1.11 16.99 1.27
N ILE A 146 -1.95 16.43 0.41
CA ILE A 146 -1.88 15.04 -0.05
C ILE A 146 -1.54 15.03 -1.54
N LEU A 147 -0.54 14.25 -1.93
CA LEU A 147 -0.24 13.94 -3.32
C LEU A 147 -0.44 12.44 -3.56
N GLU A 148 -1.26 12.10 -4.55
CA GLU A 148 -1.51 10.73 -5.01
C GLU A 148 -1.01 10.55 -6.43
N LEU A 149 -0.20 9.54 -6.66
CA LEU A 149 0.25 9.12 -7.99
C LEU A 149 -0.47 7.81 -8.34
N GLY A 150 -1.46 7.89 -9.24
CA GLY A 150 -2.36 6.80 -9.61
C GLY A 150 -3.75 6.93 -8.97
N THR A 151 -4.64 7.65 -9.63
CA THR A 151 -6.02 7.87 -9.17
C THR A 151 -6.90 6.64 -9.40
N SER A 152 -6.68 5.96 -10.54
CA SER A 152 -7.55 4.89 -11.02
C SER A 152 -9.03 5.32 -10.99
N LEU A 153 -9.96 4.54 -10.43
CA LEU A 153 -11.39 4.88 -10.36
C LEU A 153 -11.74 5.86 -9.24
N GLY A 154 -10.75 6.40 -8.52
CA GLY A 154 -10.90 7.44 -7.51
C GLY A 154 -11.46 6.98 -6.18
N LEU A 155 -11.55 5.67 -5.91
CA LEU A 155 -12.12 5.18 -4.66
C LEU A 155 -11.17 5.39 -3.48
N THR A 156 -9.88 5.08 -3.62
CA THR A 156 -8.86 5.34 -2.58
C THR A 156 -8.73 6.84 -2.35
N THR A 157 -8.75 7.62 -3.42
CA THR A 157 -8.79 9.10 -3.37
C THR A 157 -9.96 9.59 -2.52
N ALA A 158 -11.18 9.04 -2.75
CA ALA A 158 -12.37 9.40 -1.98
C ALA A 158 -12.25 8.99 -0.49
N TYR A 159 -11.58 7.87 -0.18
CA TYR A 159 -11.28 7.47 1.20
C TYR A 159 -10.39 8.50 1.89
N MET A 160 -9.33 8.99 1.24
CA MET A 160 -8.44 10.02 1.78
C MET A 160 -9.15 11.37 1.89
N ALA A 161 -9.85 11.80 0.84
CA ALA A 161 -10.53 13.09 0.78
C ALA A 161 -11.63 13.22 1.85
N THR A 162 -12.39 12.15 2.10
CA THR A 162 -13.44 12.15 3.14
C THR A 162 -12.89 12.00 4.55
N ALA A 163 -11.70 11.40 4.71
CA ALA A 163 -11.05 11.25 6.00
C ALA A 163 -10.44 12.56 6.53
N CYS A 164 -10.03 13.47 5.64
CA CYS A 164 -9.53 14.79 5.99
C CYS A 164 -10.03 15.83 4.97
N GLY A 165 -11.24 16.35 5.20
CA GLY A 165 -11.90 17.31 4.30
C GLY A 165 -11.21 18.68 4.19
N SER A 166 -10.33 19.02 5.14
CA SER A 166 -9.51 20.24 5.14
C SER A 166 -8.23 20.11 4.32
N ALA A 167 -7.79 18.88 4.01
CA ALA A 167 -6.59 18.65 3.21
C ALA A 167 -6.79 19.10 1.76
N ARG A 168 -5.77 19.69 1.16
CA ARG A 168 -5.69 19.83 -0.30
C ARG A 168 -5.16 18.52 -0.88
N LEU A 169 -5.98 17.81 -1.64
CA LEU A 169 -5.60 16.57 -2.29
C LEU A 169 -5.39 16.79 -3.78
N VAL A 170 -4.20 16.49 -4.27
CA VAL A 170 -3.90 16.43 -5.70
C VAL A 170 -3.65 14.98 -6.07
N THR A 171 -4.36 14.49 -7.08
CA THR A 171 -4.21 13.12 -7.60
C THR A 171 -3.90 13.14 -9.09
N MET A 172 -3.10 12.18 -9.56
CA MET A 172 -2.62 12.15 -10.94
C MET A 172 -3.06 10.86 -11.62
N GLU A 173 -3.64 10.98 -12.83
CA GLU A 173 -4.14 9.86 -13.62
C GLU A 173 -3.73 10.00 -15.10
N GLY A 174 -3.06 8.99 -15.64
CA GLY A 174 -2.60 8.98 -17.02
C GLY A 174 -3.73 8.95 -18.04
N CYS A 175 -4.74 8.10 -17.80
CA CYS A 175 -5.83 7.87 -18.75
C CYS A 175 -6.99 8.84 -18.54
N ALA A 176 -7.27 9.70 -19.52
CA ALA A 176 -8.36 10.68 -19.45
C ALA A 176 -9.75 10.03 -19.19
N ASN A 177 -10.01 8.85 -19.77
CA ASN A 177 -11.29 8.16 -19.57
C ASN A 177 -11.42 7.58 -18.16
N ILE A 178 -10.32 7.10 -17.56
CA ILE A 178 -10.28 6.67 -16.16
C ILE A 178 -10.45 7.89 -15.26
N ALA A 179 -9.72 8.97 -15.51
CA ALA A 179 -9.85 10.23 -14.76
C ALA A 179 -11.28 10.79 -14.77
N ALA A 180 -11.95 10.76 -15.92
CA ALA A 180 -13.36 11.16 -16.02
C ALA A 180 -14.28 10.25 -15.18
N ARG A 181 -13.95 8.95 -15.07
CA ARG A 181 -14.70 8.03 -14.21
C ARG A 181 -14.38 8.27 -12.72
N ALA A 182 -13.13 8.55 -12.38
CA ALA A 182 -12.71 8.97 -11.04
C ALA A 182 -13.43 10.25 -10.61
N GLN A 183 -13.56 11.26 -11.49
CA GLN A 183 -14.27 12.48 -11.17
C GLN A 183 -15.72 12.19 -10.74
N LYS A 184 -16.43 11.26 -11.40
CA LYS A 184 -17.79 10.84 -10.99
C LYS A 184 -17.80 10.21 -9.59
N THR A 185 -16.74 9.47 -9.22
CA THR A 185 -16.58 8.94 -7.85
C THR A 185 -16.44 10.09 -6.86
N LEU A 186 -15.56 11.04 -7.13
CA LEU A 186 -15.31 12.20 -6.25
C LEU A 186 -16.55 13.08 -6.11
N ASP A 187 -17.29 13.32 -7.20
CA ASP A 187 -18.54 14.07 -7.19
C ASP A 187 -19.60 13.37 -6.31
N THR A 188 -19.70 12.04 -6.39
CA THR A 188 -20.62 11.23 -5.58
C THR A 188 -20.38 11.44 -4.08
N PHE A 189 -19.12 11.52 -3.66
CA PHE A 189 -18.73 11.73 -2.27
C PHE A 189 -18.47 13.20 -1.91
N LYS A 190 -18.76 14.13 -2.84
CA LYS A 190 -18.58 15.57 -2.62
C LYS A 190 -17.16 15.96 -2.20
N CYS A 191 -16.15 15.31 -2.79
CA CYS A 191 -14.74 15.55 -2.50
C CYS A 191 -14.26 16.86 -3.15
N SER A 192 -14.77 18.01 -2.68
CA SER A 192 -14.45 19.34 -3.23
C SER A 192 -13.01 19.80 -2.97
N ASN A 193 -12.32 19.12 -2.06
CA ASN A 193 -10.92 19.36 -1.69
C ASN A 193 -9.91 18.64 -2.62
N THR A 194 -10.39 17.99 -3.69
CA THR A 194 -9.57 17.13 -4.57
C THR A 194 -9.47 17.72 -5.97
N THR A 195 -8.27 17.65 -6.56
CA THR A 195 -7.99 18.02 -7.95
C THR A 195 -7.34 16.85 -8.68
N ILE A 196 -7.89 16.44 -9.83
CA ILE A 196 -7.29 15.41 -10.70
C ILE A 196 -6.42 16.11 -11.75
N ILE A 197 -5.14 15.72 -11.83
CA ILE A 197 -4.22 16.09 -12.91
C ILE A 197 -4.21 14.94 -13.93
N VAL A 198 -4.67 15.22 -15.15
CA VAL A 198 -4.73 14.22 -16.22
C VAL A 198 -3.46 14.30 -17.06
N GLY A 199 -2.81 13.19 -17.27
CA GLY A 199 -1.61 13.04 -18.12
C GLY A 199 -0.59 12.10 -17.52
N ASP A 200 0.37 11.72 -18.35
CA ASP A 200 1.50 10.89 -17.89
C ASP A 200 2.22 11.53 -16.71
N ILE A 201 2.47 10.73 -15.66
CA ILE A 201 3.08 11.20 -14.41
C ILE A 201 4.48 11.77 -14.68
N ASP A 202 5.28 11.12 -15.51
CA ASP A 202 6.64 11.59 -15.80
C ASP A 202 6.65 12.99 -16.42
N SER A 203 5.64 13.33 -17.20
CA SER A 203 5.51 14.64 -17.85
C SER A 203 4.86 15.71 -16.97
N THR A 204 3.98 15.34 -16.05
CA THR A 204 3.13 16.27 -15.28
C THR A 204 3.60 16.46 -13.84
N LEU A 205 4.35 15.52 -13.26
CA LEU A 205 4.74 15.53 -11.84
C LEU A 205 5.55 16.78 -11.46
N GLN A 206 6.53 17.21 -12.28
CA GLN A 206 7.35 18.37 -11.93
C GLN A 206 6.50 19.64 -11.78
N LYS A 207 5.64 19.90 -12.76
CA LYS A 207 4.73 21.07 -12.71
C LYS A 207 3.79 20.99 -11.49
N THR A 208 3.33 19.79 -11.15
CA THR A 208 2.50 19.56 -9.97
C THR A 208 3.27 19.88 -8.70
N LEU A 209 4.50 19.40 -8.57
CA LEU A 209 5.37 19.66 -7.42
C LEU A 209 5.72 21.15 -7.27
N ASP A 210 5.91 21.87 -8.37
CA ASP A 210 6.20 23.31 -8.35
C ASP A 210 5.02 24.13 -7.78
N SER A 211 3.79 23.64 -7.99
CA SER A 211 2.54 24.26 -7.51
C SER A 211 2.07 23.71 -6.14
N THR A 212 2.69 22.64 -5.66
CA THR A 212 2.38 22.02 -4.37
C THR A 212 3.35 22.55 -3.31
N GLY A 213 2.85 22.85 -2.13
CA GLY A 213 3.68 23.18 -0.97
C GLY A 213 4.45 21.95 -0.45
N SER A 214 4.63 21.85 0.86
CA SER A 214 5.15 20.63 1.47
C SER A 214 4.12 19.49 1.33
N ILE A 215 4.58 18.26 1.14
CA ILE A 215 3.74 17.06 1.06
C ILE A 215 3.75 16.39 2.43
N ASP A 216 2.57 16.27 3.05
CA ASP A 216 2.44 15.58 4.34
C ASP A 216 2.09 14.10 4.15
N LEU A 217 1.28 13.78 3.14
CA LEU A 217 0.95 12.43 2.75
C LEU A 217 1.18 12.24 1.25
N LEU A 218 2.08 11.34 0.92
CA LEU A 218 2.31 10.88 -0.46
C LEU A 218 1.76 9.46 -0.60
N TYR A 219 0.96 9.20 -1.64
CA TYR A 219 0.54 7.84 -1.99
C TYR A 219 1.01 7.52 -3.40
N ILE A 220 1.78 6.44 -3.55
CA ILE A 220 2.29 5.98 -4.86
C ILE A 220 1.67 4.61 -5.16
N ASP A 221 0.78 4.61 -6.15
CA ASP A 221 0.10 3.44 -6.71
C ASP A 221 0.11 3.53 -8.24
N ALA A 222 1.30 3.62 -8.80
CA ALA A 222 1.49 3.80 -10.24
C ALA A 222 2.74 3.07 -10.73
N ASN A 223 2.66 2.54 -11.96
CA ASN A 223 3.79 2.05 -12.75
C ASN A 223 4.70 1.04 -12.03
N HIS A 224 4.15 0.01 -11.44
CA HIS A 224 4.72 -1.01 -10.53
C HIS A 224 6.08 -1.61 -10.95
N THR A 225 7.10 -0.75 -11.15
CA THR A 225 8.50 -1.08 -11.41
C THR A 225 9.42 -0.38 -10.42
N ALA A 226 10.56 -0.99 -10.10
CA ALA A 226 11.54 -0.40 -9.19
C ALA A 226 12.05 0.95 -9.68
N GLU A 227 12.32 1.06 -10.98
CA GLU A 227 12.82 2.30 -11.59
C GLU A 227 11.83 3.45 -11.44
N ALA A 228 10.57 3.23 -11.81
CA ALA A 228 9.54 4.27 -11.74
C ALA A 228 9.26 4.65 -10.28
N LEU A 229 9.15 3.66 -9.39
CA LEU A 229 8.94 3.88 -7.96
C LEU A 229 10.03 4.76 -7.35
N CYS A 230 11.30 4.42 -7.57
CA CYS A 230 12.43 5.21 -7.04
C CYS A 230 12.44 6.62 -7.64
N ARG A 231 12.26 6.74 -8.96
CA ARG A 231 12.22 8.02 -9.66
C ARG A 231 11.10 8.94 -9.14
N TYR A 232 9.91 8.40 -8.91
CA TYR A 232 8.79 9.19 -8.38
C TYR A 232 9.02 9.62 -6.94
N PHE A 233 9.49 8.71 -6.11
CA PHE A 233 9.80 9.05 -4.72
C PHE A 233 10.93 10.09 -4.63
N ASP A 234 12.03 9.93 -5.38
CA ASP A 234 13.16 10.87 -5.39
C ASP A 234 12.70 12.30 -5.75
N ARG A 235 11.83 12.43 -6.76
CA ARG A 235 11.26 13.73 -7.15
C ARG A 235 10.38 14.36 -6.07
N CYS A 236 9.68 13.54 -5.28
CA CYS A 236 8.79 14.00 -4.20
C CYS A 236 9.54 14.23 -2.88
N ALA A 237 10.65 13.54 -2.65
CA ALA A 237 11.33 13.47 -1.36
C ALA A 237 11.77 14.83 -0.78
N ASP A 238 12.18 15.75 -1.65
CA ASP A 238 12.57 17.11 -1.22
C ASP A 238 11.38 18.01 -0.84
N LYS A 239 10.18 17.62 -1.29
CA LYS A 239 8.93 18.30 -0.94
C LYS A 239 8.22 17.66 0.27
N MET A 240 8.66 16.49 0.73
CA MET A 240 8.08 15.87 1.93
C MET A 240 8.30 16.75 3.15
N SER A 241 7.22 16.96 3.92
CA SER A 241 7.32 17.69 5.19
C SER A 241 8.15 16.90 6.21
N ALA A 242 8.66 17.56 7.24
CA ALA A 242 9.48 16.93 8.27
C ALA A 242 8.79 15.76 9.00
N LYS A 243 7.45 15.74 9.00
CA LYS A 243 6.65 14.65 9.57
C LYS A 243 5.87 13.88 8.49
N GLY A 244 6.27 14.02 7.23
CA GLY A 244 5.60 13.41 6.11
C GLY A 244 5.63 11.89 6.16
N ILE A 245 4.60 11.30 5.56
CA ILE A 245 4.48 9.85 5.37
C ILE A 245 4.25 9.57 3.89
N ALA A 246 5.02 8.65 3.32
CA ALA A 246 4.72 8.10 2.00
C ALA A 246 4.18 6.68 2.15
N ILE A 247 3.08 6.40 1.47
CA ILE A 247 2.51 5.07 1.30
C ILE A 247 2.94 4.57 -0.07
N ILE A 248 3.56 3.41 -0.12
CA ILE A 248 3.96 2.74 -1.36
C ILE A 248 3.06 1.51 -1.52
N ASP A 249 2.26 1.46 -2.56
CA ASP A 249 1.38 0.33 -2.81
C ASP A 249 2.13 -0.85 -3.44
N ASP A 250 1.57 -2.04 -3.29
CA ASP A 250 2.00 -3.28 -3.95
C ASP A 250 3.50 -3.60 -3.84
N ILE A 251 4.13 -3.36 -2.66
CA ILE A 251 5.58 -3.54 -2.43
C ILE A 251 6.10 -4.97 -2.65
N TYR A 252 5.20 -5.95 -2.79
CA TYR A 252 5.49 -7.35 -3.12
C TYR A 252 4.80 -7.80 -4.42
N TRP A 253 4.42 -6.86 -5.31
CA TRP A 253 3.83 -7.19 -6.61
C TRP A 253 4.75 -8.07 -7.47
N SER A 254 6.03 -7.79 -7.46
CA SER A 254 7.10 -8.50 -8.19
C SER A 254 8.41 -8.41 -7.40
N GLU A 255 9.41 -9.21 -7.79
CA GLU A 255 10.78 -9.09 -7.26
C GLU A 255 11.36 -7.70 -7.55
N ASP A 256 11.11 -7.17 -8.74
CA ASP A 256 11.56 -5.84 -9.16
C ASP A 256 10.94 -4.76 -8.26
N MET A 257 9.60 -4.76 -8.08
CA MET A 257 8.93 -3.80 -7.20
C MET A 257 9.42 -3.89 -5.75
N ASN A 258 9.66 -5.12 -5.25
CA ASN A 258 10.23 -5.32 -3.92
C ASN A 258 11.67 -4.80 -3.82
N SER A 259 12.47 -4.93 -4.88
CA SER A 259 13.81 -4.33 -4.94
C SER A 259 13.74 -2.80 -4.79
N GLY A 260 12.82 -2.13 -5.51
CA GLY A 260 12.55 -0.70 -5.37
C GLY A 260 12.15 -0.32 -3.95
N TRP A 261 11.22 -1.07 -3.34
CA TRP A 261 10.84 -0.88 -1.93
C TRP A 261 12.06 -0.95 -1.00
N GLN A 262 12.91 -1.97 -1.15
CA GLN A 262 14.13 -2.12 -0.34
C GLN A 262 15.13 -0.96 -0.54
N GLN A 263 15.22 -0.40 -1.73
CA GLN A 263 16.03 0.79 -1.99
C GLN A 263 15.44 2.00 -1.25
N LEU A 264 14.14 2.22 -1.34
CA LEU A 264 13.47 3.34 -0.66
C LEU A 264 13.58 3.28 0.87
N THR A 265 13.56 2.09 1.49
CA THR A 265 13.77 1.98 2.95
C THR A 265 15.17 2.44 3.39
N ARG A 266 16.11 2.53 2.46
CA ARG A 266 17.49 3.02 2.69
C ARG A 266 17.71 4.45 2.20
N HIS A 267 16.70 5.05 1.58
CA HIS A 267 16.81 6.41 1.06
C HIS A 267 17.20 7.41 2.17
N PRO A 268 18.10 8.41 1.92
CA PRO A 268 18.59 9.33 2.95
C PRO A 268 17.51 10.08 3.72
N LYS A 269 16.42 10.44 3.06
CA LYS A 269 15.26 11.12 3.67
C LYS A 269 14.38 10.21 4.53
N VAL A 270 14.48 8.89 4.38
CA VAL A 270 13.66 7.93 5.13
C VAL A 270 14.35 7.58 6.44
N THR A 271 13.64 7.75 7.54
CA THR A 271 14.12 7.44 8.89
C THR A 271 13.50 6.17 9.44
N ALA A 272 12.20 5.96 9.25
CA ALA A 272 11.55 4.72 9.66
C ALA A 272 10.65 4.20 8.53
N SER A 273 10.42 2.88 8.51
CA SER A 273 9.50 2.29 7.56
C SER A 273 8.69 1.16 8.19
N PHE A 274 7.46 0.98 7.71
CA PHE A 274 6.61 -0.16 8.03
C PHE A 274 6.39 -1.00 6.78
N ASP A 275 6.71 -2.26 6.85
CA ASP A 275 6.39 -3.28 5.85
C ASP A 275 5.10 -3.98 6.27
N LEU A 276 4.00 -3.69 5.58
CA LEU A 276 2.67 -4.23 5.85
C LEU A 276 2.27 -5.31 4.84
N TYR A 277 3.20 -5.80 4.06
CA TYR A 277 3.08 -6.73 2.96
C TYR A 277 2.39 -6.13 1.72
N ARG A 278 1.12 -5.72 1.80
CA ARG A 278 0.41 -5.13 0.67
C ARG A 278 0.94 -3.76 0.31
N CYS A 279 1.21 -2.96 1.31
CA CYS A 279 1.83 -1.65 1.13
C CYS A 279 2.93 -1.43 2.16
N GLY A 280 3.74 -0.42 1.94
CA GLY A 280 4.77 0.05 2.85
C GLY A 280 4.55 1.50 3.24
N LEU A 281 4.96 1.86 4.45
CA LEU A 281 5.04 3.25 4.87
C LEU A 281 6.51 3.67 4.97
N LEU A 282 6.82 4.85 4.45
CA LEU A 282 8.09 5.53 4.62
C LEU A 282 7.85 6.82 5.40
N LEU A 283 8.59 7.03 6.47
CA LEU A 283 8.50 8.20 7.34
C LEU A 283 9.77 9.05 7.20
N THR A 284 9.59 10.37 7.13
CA THR A 284 10.69 11.32 6.94
C THR A 284 11.06 12.09 8.21
N ASP A 285 10.44 11.79 9.36
CA ASP A 285 10.69 12.47 10.64
C ASP A 285 12.11 12.22 11.15
N PRO A 286 13.00 13.21 11.20
CA PRO A 286 14.40 13.05 11.59
C PRO A 286 14.60 12.57 13.04
N ASN A 287 13.57 12.67 13.88
CA ASN A 287 13.64 12.20 15.26
C ASN A 287 13.34 10.72 15.42
N LEU A 288 13.00 10.02 14.34
CA LEU A 288 12.72 8.58 14.39
C LEU A 288 13.99 7.75 14.18
N PRO A 289 14.07 6.57 14.83
CA PRO A 289 15.19 5.67 14.61
C PRO A 289 15.12 5.07 13.19
N ARG A 290 16.28 5.00 12.51
CA ARG A 290 16.35 4.38 11.18
C ARG A 290 16.18 2.87 11.29
N ARG A 291 14.94 2.42 11.05
CA ARG A 291 14.56 1.01 11.16
C ARG A 291 13.33 0.68 10.32
N THR A 292 13.31 -0.53 9.76
CA THR A 292 12.12 -1.13 9.14
C THR A 292 11.42 -2.05 10.14
N TYR A 293 10.12 -1.87 10.31
CA TYR A 293 9.25 -2.68 11.15
C TYR A 293 8.32 -3.51 10.27
N LYS A 294 8.21 -4.81 10.53
CA LYS A 294 7.30 -5.70 9.81
C LYS A 294 6.07 -6.00 10.64
N ILE A 295 4.90 -5.64 10.10
CA ILE A 295 3.62 -5.73 10.81
C ILE A 295 2.60 -6.39 9.88
N ARG A 296 1.73 -7.24 10.42
CA ARG A 296 0.58 -7.77 9.69
C ARG A 296 -0.56 -6.75 9.71
N LEU A 297 -1.08 -6.42 8.52
CA LEU A 297 -2.25 -5.56 8.35
C LEU A 297 -3.55 -6.39 8.32
#